data_fcadbdd77bbed6451c49559ef8bebb6d
#
_entry.id   fcadbdd77bbed6451c49559ef8bebb6d
#
_cell.length_a   1.000
_cell.length_b   1.000
_cell.length_c   1.000
_cell.angle_alpha   90.00
_cell.angle_beta   90.00
_cell.angle_gamma   90.00
#
_symmetry.space_group_name_H-M   'P 1'
#
loop_
_entity.id
_entity.type
_entity.pdbx_description
1 polymer ?
#
loop_
_entity_poly.entity_id
_entity_poly.type
_entity_poly.pdbx_seq_one_letter_code
_entity_poly.pdbx_strand_id
1 'polypeptide(L)'
;MKSIFYYIVNFVYPSFEKSIIRILKNEKKLVIFDIGCYRGVFSKTILKLLSKKKYKFYLFDINKNVKKYIANLLKLKNIYYNEVAISNKNGKANYNHNLFFEFAGSSLSSLVKNDIKWVTSRKLISKILFLNNEEFIKYPVSTITIDKFLEKNKIKLVDVMKVDIDGSEYEFLQGAKKTIENDKVKIILLEIMGNKNSFYDKYKKIVNFFKKRKYTLIKKKKQWSVSLFSNLMAVDCLFVSNKYLKSQSFRNLHYNRVNS
;
A
#
# COMPACT_ATOMS: atom_id res chain seq x y z
N MET A 1 -17.15 20.63 -0.81
CA MET A 1 -16.86 19.91 0.45
C MET A 1 -15.85 18.75 0.31
N LYS A 2 -15.75 18.02 -0.83
CA LYS A 2 -14.81 16.89 -1.02
C LYS A 2 -13.31 17.26 -0.96
N SER A 3 -12.93 18.52 -1.21
CA SER A 3 -11.53 18.94 -1.30
C SER A 3 -10.92 19.28 0.06
N ILE A 4 -11.68 19.85 1.00
CA ILE A 4 -11.17 20.35 2.27
C ILE A 4 -10.77 19.21 3.21
N PHE A 5 -11.60 18.16 3.33
CA PHE A 5 -11.26 16.99 4.18
C PHE A 5 -10.00 16.27 3.69
N TYR A 6 -9.83 16.18 2.37
CA TYR A 6 -8.64 15.61 1.74
C TYR A 6 -7.39 16.45 2.00
N TYR A 7 -7.49 17.77 1.98
CA TYR A 7 -6.39 18.68 2.29
C TYR A 7 -5.99 18.65 3.77
N ILE A 8 -6.97 18.62 4.69
CA ILE A 8 -6.71 18.57 6.14
C ILE A 8 -6.01 17.26 6.52
N VAL A 9 -6.43 16.12 6.00
CA VAL A 9 -5.81 14.83 6.27
C VAL A 9 -4.36 14.77 5.75
N ASN A 10 -4.06 15.41 4.63
CA ASN A 10 -2.69 15.42 4.06
C ASN A 10 -1.75 16.47 4.67
N PHE A 11 -2.29 17.49 5.34
CA PHE A 11 -1.47 18.56 5.92
C PHE A 11 -0.85 18.20 7.28
N VAL A 12 -1.50 17.35 8.06
CA VAL A 12 -1.12 17.02 9.46
C VAL A 12 -0.03 15.95 9.59
N TYR A 13 0.39 15.31 8.48
CA TYR A 13 1.29 14.18 8.56
C TYR A 13 2.67 14.47 7.97
N PRO A 14 3.76 14.47 8.80
CA PRO A 14 5.10 14.34 8.24
C PRO A 14 5.15 13.01 7.53
N SER A 15 5.04 13.08 6.23
CA SER A 15 4.67 11.96 5.39
C SER A 15 5.78 10.92 5.36
N PHE A 16 5.40 9.66 5.30
CA PHE A 16 6.31 8.56 5.01
C PHE A 16 7.10 8.85 3.72
N GLU A 17 6.48 9.52 2.75
CA GLU A 17 7.10 9.92 1.48
C GLU A 17 8.32 10.81 1.68
N LYS A 18 8.26 11.80 2.59
CA LYS A 18 9.43 12.62 2.95
C LYS A 18 10.54 11.77 3.56
N SER A 19 10.19 10.81 4.42
CA SER A 19 11.16 9.86 5.00
C SER A 19 11.80 8.99 3.92
N ILE A 20 11.00 8.45 2.98
CA ILE A 20 11.46 7.64 1.86
C ILE A 20 12.43 8.44 0.98
N ILE A 21 12.08 9.65 0.58
CA ILE A 21 12.95 10.51 -0.26
C ILE A 21 14.24 10.87 0.45
N ARG A 22 14.19 11.12 1.77
CA ARG A 22 15.39 11.38 2.59
C ARG A 22 16.33 10.17 2.60
N ILE A 23 15.77 8.96 2.74
CA ILE A 23 16.55 7.71 2.67
C ILE A 23 17.19 7.55 1.28
N LEU A 24 16.46 7.88 0.22
CA LEU A 24 16.89 7.73 -1.18
C LEU A 24 17.61 8.96 -1.75
N LYS A 25 18.05 9.90 -0.91
CA LYS A 25 18.62 11.18 -1.39
C LYS A 25 19.76 11.02 -2.39
N ASN A 26 20.61 10.00 -2.20
CA ASN A 26 21.79 9.74 -3.03
C ASN A 26 21.49 8.91 -4.29
N GLU A 27 20.28 8.36 -4.44
CA GLU A 27 19.91 7.55 -5.58
C GLU A 27 19.59 8.45 -6.79
N LYS A 28 20.25 8.18 -7.93
CA LYS A 28 20.04 8.93 -9.17
C LYS A 28 18.87 8.42 -10.00
N LYS A 29 18.56 7.13 -9.88
CA LYS A 29 17.50 6.43 -10.61
C LYS A 29 16.70 5.55 -9.67
N LEU A 30 15.39 5.62 -9.76
CA LEU A 30 14.49 4.91 -8.87
C LEU A 30 13.51 4.03 -9.62
N VAL A 31 13.27 2.82 -9.10
CA VAL A 31 12.17 1.94 -9.49
C VAL A 31 11.19 1.90 -8.34
N ILE A 32 9.96 2.33 -8.58
CA ILE A 32 8.94 2.54 -7.56
C ILE A 32 7.69 1.75 -7.93
N PHE A 33 7.19 0.97 -6.98
CA PHE A 33 5.93 0.24 -7.07
C PHE A 33 4.90 0.88 -6.15
N ASP A 34 3.69 1.15 -6.68
CA ASP A 34 2.52 1.62 -5.94
C ASP A 34 1.41 0.58 -6.12
N ILE A 35 1.30 -0.33 -5.14
CA ILE A 35 0.37 -1.47 -5.15
C ILE A 35 -0.86 -1.06 -4.36
N GLY A 36 -2.04 -1.11 -5.00
CA GLY A 36 -3.24 -0.45 -4.53
C GLY A 36 -3.15 1.06 -4.73
N CYS A 37 -2.85 1.48 -5.95
CA CYS A 37 -2.54 2.89 -6.22
C CYS A 37 -3.77 3.82 -6.18
N TYR A 38 -4.98 3.29 -6.34
CA TYR A 38 -6.26 3.99 -6.34
C TYR A 38 -6.21 5.35 -7.06
N ARG A 39 -6.24 6.47 -6.33
CA ARG A 39 -6.15 7.84 -6.91
C ARG A 39 -4.73 8.32 -7.19
N GLY A 40 -3.74 7.46 -7.00
CA GLY A 40 -2.32 7.76 -7.23
C GLY A 40 -1.76 8.82 -6.29
N VAL A 41 -2.29 8.95 -5.07
CA VAL A 41 -1.87 9.99 -4.11
C VAL A 41 -0.41 9.83 -3.73
N PHE A 42 -0.02 8.61 -3.36
CA PHE A 42 1.38 8.29 -3.05
C PHE A 42 2.29 8.61 -4.23
N SER A 43 1.97 8.11 -5.42
CA SER A 43 2.76 8.36 -6.64
C SER A 43 2.87 9.85 -6.98
N LYS A 44 1.77 10.61 -6.91
CA LYS A 44 1.77 12.08 -7.13
C LYS A 44 2.65 12.80 -6.10
N THR A 45 2.60 12.37 -4.84
CA THR A 45 3.41 12.98 -3.76
C THR A 45 4.89 12.68 -3.96
N ILE A 46 5.25 11.42 -4.22
CA ILE A 46 6.64 11.04 -4.50
C ILE A 46 7.17 11.80 -5.72
N LEU A 47 6.43 11.87 -6.82
CA LEU A 47 6.85 12.60 -8.02
C LEU A 47 7.18 14.08 -7.74
N LYS A 48 6.37 14.76 -6.94
CA LYS A 48 6.64 16.14 -6.51
C LYS A 48 7.95 16.27 -5.71
N LEU A 49 8.32 15.24 -4.96
CA LEU A 49 9.50 15.23 -4.11
C LEU A 49 10.78 14.76 -4.83
N LEU A 50 10.65 14.11 -6.00
CA LEU A 50 11.80 13.52 -6.71
C LEU A 50 12.70 14.53 -7.41
N SER A 51 12.22 15.76 -7.60
CA SER A 51 12.95 16.82 -8.33
C SER A 51 13.48 16.33 -9.70
N LYS A 52 14.80 16.29 -9.90
CA LYS A 52 15.47 15.91 -11.17
C LYS A 52 15.84 14.42 -11.27
N LYS A 53 15.41 13.56 -10.33
CA LYS A 53 15.77 12.12 -10.36
C LYS A 53 15.09 11.39 -11.51
N LYS A 54 15.81 10.47 -12.15
CA LYS A 54 15.22 9.54 -13.12
C LYS A 54 14.39 8.50 -12.36
N TYR A 55 13.24 8.11 -12.92
CA TYR A 55 12.36 7.14 -12.29
C TYR A 55 11.68 6.20 -13.29
N LYS A 56 11.23 5.05 -12.76
CA LYS A 56 10.21 4.19 -13.35
C LYS A 56 9.18 3.88 -12.28
N PHE A 57 7.91 4.16 -12.54
CA PHE A 57 6.79 3.80 -11.68
C PHE A 57 6.01 2.65 -12.29
N TYR A 58 5.67 1.69 -11.44
CA TYR A 58 4.73 0.62 -11.73
C TYR A 58 3.55 0.77 -10.78
N LEU A 59 2.40 1.12 -11.32
CA LEU A 59 1.14 1.29 -10.60
C LEU A 59 0.31 0.02 -10.77
N PHE A 60 -0.26 -0.49 -9.66
CA PHE A 60 -1.08 -1.69 -9.68
C PHE A 60 -2.41 -1.40 -9.03
N ASP A 61 -3.48 -1.72 -9.70
CA ASP A 61 -4.84 -1.70 -9.14
C ASP A 61 -5.79 -2.49 -10.05
N ILE A 62 -6.90 -2.94 -9.48
CA ILE A 62 -7.93 -3.70 -10.17
C ILE A 62 -9.28 -3.00 -10.22
N ASN A 63 -9.42 -1.87 -9.55
CA ASN A 63 -10.62 -1.06 -9.60
C ASN A 63 -10.72 -0.40 -10.99
N LYS A 64 -11.82 -0.64 -11.69
CA LYS A 64 -12.07 -0.17 -13.07
C LYS A 64 -12.00 1.35 -13.22
N ASN A 65 -12.27 2.10 -12.15
CA ASN A 65 -12.28 3.56 -12.16
C ASN A 65 -10.90 4.19 -11.96
N VAL A 66 -9.89 3.41 -11.59
CA VAL A 66 -8.54 3.92 -11.28
C VAL A 66 -7.93 4.68 -12.46
N LYS A 67 -8.05 4.17 -13.69
CA LYS A 67 -7.53 4.85 -14.88
C LYS A 67 -8.00 6.29 -15.01
N LYS A 68 -9.27 6.56 -14.66
CA LYS A 68 -9.84 7.91 -14.65
C LYS A 68 -9.13 8.82 -13.63
N TYR A 69 -8.83 8.30 -12.44
CA TYR A 69 -8.19 9.09 -11.37
C TYR A 69 -6.70 9.36 -11.61
N ILE A 70 -6.01 8.45 -12.29
CA ILE A 70 -4.57 8.55 -12.58
C ILE A 70 -4.27 9.01 -14.01
N ALA A 71 -5.26 9.43 -14.79
CA ALA A 71 -5.10 9.81 -16.20
C ALA A 71 -3.94 10.79 -16.43
N ASN A 72 -3.75 11.77 -15.55
CA ASN A 72 -2.64 12.72 -15.64
C ASN A 72 -1.27 12.09 -15.35
N LEU A 73 -1.22 11.06 -14.49
CA LEU A 73 0.02 10.30 -14.26
C LEU A 73 0.39 9.49 -15.50
N LEU A 74 -0.60 8.90 -16.18
CA LEU A 74 -0.37 8.04 -17.35
C LEU A 74 0.16 8.82 -18.58
N LYS A 75 0.05 10.14 -18.58
CA LYS A 75 0.67 11.01 -19.60
C LYS A 75 2.19 11.17 -19.42
N LEU A 76 2.72 10.84 -18.24
CA LEU A 76 4.13 10.99 -17.94
C LEU A 76 4.93 9.78 -18.44
N LYS A 77 6.13 10.05 -19.02
CA LYS A 77 7.07 8.98 -19.39
C LYS A 77 7.47 8.16 -18.15
N ASN A 78 7.68 6.86 -18.34
CA ASN A 78 8.16 5.93 -17.33
C ASN A 78 7.14 5.65 -16.19
N ILE A 79 5.84 5.86 -16.43
CA ILE A 79 4.77 5.40 -15.55
C ILE A 79 3.97 4.31 -16.27
N TYR A 80 3.89 3.13 -15.65
CA TYR A 80 3.28 1.94 -16.20
C TYR A 80 2.14 1.48 -15.28
N TYR A 81 0.91 1.46 -15.78
CA TYR A 81 -0.23 0.95 -15.06
C TYR A 81 -0.48 -0.52 -15.40
N ASN A 82 -0.68 -1.32 -14.39
CA ASN A 82 -0.95 -2.74 -14.47
C ASN A 82 -2.30 -3.02 -13.82
N GLU A 83 -3.30 -3.37 -14.62
CA GLU A 83 -4.63 -3.76 -14.16
C GLU A 83 -4.61 -5.23 -13.70
N VAL A 84 -3.97 -5.47 -12.57
CA VAL A 84 -3.75 -6.80 -12.02
C VAL A 84 -3.63 -6.72 -10.49
N ALA A 85 -4.22 -7.70 -9.79
CA ALA A 85 -4.05 -7.83 -8.36
C ALA A 85 -2.72 -8.50 -8.01
N ILE A 86 -2.02 -7.92 -7.05
CA ILE A 86 -0.86 -8.59 -6.46
C ILE A 86 -1.34 -9.57 -5.39
N SER A 87 -0.94 -10.84 -5.50
CA SER A 87 -1.44 -11.92 -4.65
C SER A 87 -0.37 -13.01 -4.44
N ASN A 88 -0.75 -14.11 -3.78
CA ASN A 88 0.14 -15.26 -3.54
C ASN A 88 0.26 -16.23 -4.72
N LYS A 89 -0.57 -16.08 -5.75
CA LYS A 89 -0.58 -16.95 -6.94
C LYS A 89 -0.90 -16.18 -8.21
N ASN A 90 -0.45 -16.72 -9.33
CA ASN A 90 -0.78 -16.21 -10.66
C ASN A 90 -2.10 -16.84 -11.13
N GLY A 91 -2.92 -16.11 -11.89
CA GLY A 91 -4.15 -16.60 -12.45
C GLY A 91 -5.31 -15.64 -12.34
N LYS A 92 -6.44 -16.08 -11.80
CA LYS A 92 -7.65 -15.27 -11.60
C LYS A 92 -8.14 -15.39 -10.15
N ALA A 93 -8.76 -14.32 -9.66
CA ALA A 93 -9.45 -14.30 -8.38
C ALA A 93 -10.74 -13.47 -8.49
N ASN A 94 -11.65 -13.63 -7.55
CA ASN A 94 -12.82 -12.77 -7.46
C ASN A 94 -12.49 -11.55 -6.57
N TYR A 95 -12.70 -10.37 -7.10
CA TYR A 95 -12.59 -9.12 -6.37
C TYR A 95 -13.95 -8.67 -5.85
N ASN A 96 -14.02 -8.37 -4.57
CA ASN A 96 -15.22 -7.84 -3.94
C ASN A 96 -15.11 -6.32 -3.91
N HIS A 97 -15.76 -5.65 -4.84
CA HIS A 97 -15.76 -4.20 -4.95
C HIS A 97 -16.89 -3.60 -4.12
N ASN A 98 -16.56 -2.63 -3.30
CA ASN A 98 -17.50 -1.92 -2.47
C ASN A 98 -17.77 -0.52 -3.02
N LEU A 99 -18.94 -0.31 -3.60
CA LEU A 99 -19.33 0.95 -4.24
C LEU A 99 -19.43 2.13 -3.26
N PHE A 100 -19.86 1.90 -2.02
CA PHE A 100 -20.02 2.95 -1.03
C PHE A 100 -18.71 3.65 -0.69
N PHE A 101 -17.65 2.87 -0.49
CA PHE A 101 -16.35 3.46 -0.16
C PHE A 101 -15.69 4.17 -1.32
N GLU A 102 -16.00 3.77 -2.54
CA GLU A 102 -15.58 4.53 -3.71
C GLU A 102 -16.20 5.94 -3.70
N PHE A 103 -17.47 6.07 -3.35
CA PHE A 103 -18.13 7.37 -3.17
C PHE A 103 -17.52 8.15 -2.01
N ALA A 104 -17.24 7.52 -0.88
CA ALA A 104 -16.62 8.13 0.30
C ALA A 104 -15.13 8.45 0.11
N GLY A 105 -14.51 8.03 -0.99
CA GLY A 105 -13.10 8.34 -1.30
C GLY A 105 -12.09 7.34 -0.74
N SER A 106 -12.56 6.19 -0.26
CA SER A 106 -11.74 5.06 0.19
C SER A 106 -12.13 3.81 -0.60
N SER A 107 -11.19 2.97 -0.99
CA SER A 107 -11.47 1.69 -1.65
C SER A 107 -11.23 0.54 -0.67
N LEU A 108 -12.10 0.37 0.29
CA LEU A 108 -12.07 -0.80 1.19
C LEU A 108 -12.61 -2.06 0.47
N SER A 109 -12.00 -2.41 -0.63
CA SER A 109 -12.39 -3.52 -1.49
C SER A 109 -11.25 -4.54 -1.50
N SER A 110 -11.54 -5.84 -1.33
CA SER A 110 -10.52 -6.84 -1.06
C SER A 110 -10.73 -8.13 -1.86
N LEU A 111 -9.64 -8.88 -2.08
CA LEU A 111 -9.67 -10.26 -2.58
C LEU A 111 -10.08 -11.26 -1.49
N VAL A 112 -9.97 -10.88 -0.23
CA VAL A 112 -10.33 -11.73 0.92
C VAL A 112 -11.79 -11.54 1.25
N LYS A 113 -12.50 -12.61 1.68
CA LYS A 113 -13.86 -12.50 2.20
C LYS A 113 -13.89 -11.57 3.39
N ASN A 114 -14.64 -10.48 3.26
CA ASN A 114 -14.86 -9.54 4.37
C ASN A 114 -15.67 -10.20 5.48
N ASP A 115 -15.30 -9.93 6.72
CA ASP A 115 -16.04 -10.38 7.90
C ASP A 115 -17.47 -9.81 7.89
N ILE A 116 -18.47 -10.67 8.09
CA ILE A 116 -19.90 -10.34 8.04
C ILE A 116 -20.25 -9.21 9.02
N LYS A 117 -19.61 -9.15 10.19
CA LYS A 117 -19.84 -8.08 11.21
C LYS A 117 -19.48 -6.69 10.68
N TRP A 118 -18.49 -6.61 9.82
CA TRP A 118 -18.07 -5.37 9.20
C TRP A 118 -19.10 -4.87 8.17
N VAL A 119 -19.68 -5.79 7.41
CA VAL A 119 -20.78 -5.51 6.47
C VAL A 119 -22.03 -4.99 7.20
N THR A 120 -22.34 -5.53 8.38
CA THR A 120 -23.53 -5.13 9.16
C THR A 120 -23.43 -3.70 9.68
N SER A 121 -22.27 -3.27 10.18
CA SER A 121 -22.06 -1.89 10.65
C SER A 121 -22.19 -0.87 9.51
N ARG A 122 -21.82 -1.24 8.29
CA ARG A 122 -21.96 -0.41 7.09
C ARG A 122 -23.39 -0.28 6.63
N LYS A 123 -24.18 -1.36 6.69
CA LYS A 123 -25.61 -1.32 6.37
C LYS A 123 -26.36 -0.35 7.27
N LEU A 124 -25.95 -0.20 8.53
CA LEU A 124 -26.55 0.77 9.43
C LEU A 124 -26.22 2.20 9.02
N ILE A 125 -24.98 2.48 8.66
CA ILE A 125 -24.54 3.82 8.23
C ILE A 125 -25.19 4.19 6.89
N SER A 126 -25.31 3.26 5.94
CA SER A 126 -25.96 3.50 4.66
C SER A 126 -27.46 3.83 4.83
N LYS A 127 -28.13 3.15 5.75
CA LYS A 127 -29.53 3.46 6.12
C LYS A 127 -29.67 4.85 6.72
N ILE A 128 -28.78 5.25 7.63
CA ILE A 128 -28.81 6.58 8.27
C ILE A 128 -28.56 7.70 7.25
N LEU A 129 -27.75 7.44 6.23
CA LEU A 129 -27.40 8.40 5.19
C LEU A 129 -28.32 8.32 3.96
N PHE A 130 -29.43 7.59 4.03
CA PHE A 130 -30.39 7.37 2.91
C PHE A 130 -29.70 6.86 1.62
N LEU A 131 -28.58 6.12 1.75
CA LEU A 131 -27.87 5.55 0.64
C LEU A 131 -28.46 4.17 0.33
N ASN A 132 -28.80 3.92 -0.91
CA ASN A 132 -29.37 2.64 -1.37
C ASN A 132 -28.49 1.47 -0.94
N ASN A 133 -29.14 0.35 -0.56
CA ASN A 133 -28.49 -0.87 -0.08
C ASN A 133 -27.30 -1.24 -0.95
N GLU A 134 -26.12 -1.28 -0.31
CA GLU A 134 -24.88 -1.57 -0.99
C GLU A 134 -24.78 -3.01 -1.38
N GLU A 135 -24.71 -3.23 -2.65
CA GLU A 135 -24.28 -4.51 -3.18
C GLU A 135 -22.76 -4.50 -3.38
N PHE A 136 -22.11 -5.54 -2.86
CA PHE A 136 -20.75 -5.85 -3.28
C PHE A 136 -20.81 -6.39 -4.70
N ILE A 137 -20.23 -5.67 -5.63
CA ILE A 137 -20.06 -6.19 -6.98
C ILE A 137 -18.84 -7.09 -6.97
N LYS A 138 -19.05 -8.37 -7.33
CA LYS A 138 -17.98 -9.33 -7.54
C LYS A 138 -17.66 -9.41 -9.01
N TYR A 139 -16.40 -9.30 -9.36
CA TYR A 139 -15.95 -9.56 -10.70
C TYR A 139 -14.57 -10.25 -10.73
N PRO A 140 -14.31 -11.06 -11.77
CA PRO A 140 -13.03 -11.73 -11.89
C PRO A 140 -11.93 -10.72 -12.24
N VAL A 141 -10.78 -10.89 -11.62
CA VAL A 141 -9.57 -10.09 -11.88
C VAL A 141 -8.38 -11.01 -12.10
N SER A 142 -7.45 -10.57 -12.90
CA SER A 142 -6.16 -11.25 -13.05
C SER A 142 -5.32 -11.05 -11.79
N THR A 143 -4.54 -12.07 -11.42
CA THR A 143 -3.61 -12.03 -10.29
C THR A 143 -2.19 -12.36 -10.73
N ILE A 144 -1.21 -11.74 -10.11
CA ILE A 144 0.21 -12.05 -10.30
C ILE A 144 0.96 -11.93 -8.97
N THR A 145 1.98 -12.76 -8.78
CA THR A 145 2.90 -12.61 -7.65
C THR A 145 3.96 -11.56 -7.97
N ILE A 146 4.49 -10.86 -6.96
CA ILE A 146 5.61 -9.95 -7.13
C ILE A 146 6.83 -10.67 -7.68
N ASP A 147 7.10 -11.88 -7.19
CA ASP A 147 8.21 -12.71 -7.66
C ASP A 147 8.14 -12.91 -9.19
N LYS A 148 6.94 -13.26 -9.71
CA LYS A 148 6.72 -13.48 -11.15
C LYS A 148 6.74 -12.17 -11.94
N PHE A 149 6.22 -11.08 -11.37
CA PHE A 149 6.21 -9.78 -12.03
C PHE A 149 7.64 -9.25 -12.25
N LEU A 150 8.50 -9.33 -11.21
CA LEU A 150 9.90 -8.93 -11.33
C LEU A 150 10.65 -9.77 -12.37
N GLU A 151 10.44 -11.08 -12.36
CA GLU A 151 11.04 -12.01 -13.33
C GLU A 151 10.63 -11.65 -14.76
N LYS A 152 9.32 -11.57 -15.03
CA LYS A 152 8.75 -11.27 -16.36
C LYS A 152 9.27 -9.94 -16.93
N ASN A 153 9.38 -8.93 -16.08
CA ASN A 153 9.80 -7.58 -16.48
C ASN A 153 11.32 -7.35 -16.35
N LYS A 154 12.09 -8.38 -16.00
CA LYS A 154 13.56 -8.33 -15.80
C LYS A 154 13.98 -7.22 -14.82
N ILE A 155 13.16 -7.00 -13.77
CA ILE A 155 13.41 -5.97 -12.74
C ILE A 155 14.33 -6.59 -11.68
N LYS A 156 15.55 -6.09 -11.59
CA LYS A 156 16.56 -6.62 -10.65
C LYS A 156 16.38 -6.10 -9.23
N LEU A 157 15.95 -4.85 -9.09
CA LEU A 157 15.84 -4.15 -7.82
C LEU A 157 14.68 -3.15 -7.86
N VAL A 158 13.90 -3.08 -6.79
CA VAL A 158 12.87 -2.08 -6.52
C VAL A 158 13.36 -1.19 -5.38
N ASP A 159 13.36 0.13 -5.59
CA ASP A 159 13.82 1.07 -4.57
C ASP A 159 12.74 1.31 -3.52
N VAL A 160 11.50 1.45 -3.95
CA VAL A 160 10.34 1.63 -3.06
C VAL A 160 9.18 0.76 -3.53
N MET A 161 8.57 0.07 -2.59
CA MET A 161 7.32 -0.66 -2.79
C MET A 161 6.31 -0.21 -1.73
N LYS A 162 5.30 0.56 -2.15
CA LYS A 162 4.12 0.85 -1.32
C LYS A 162 3.10 -0.25 -1.55
N VAL A 163 2.52 -0.74 -0.47
CA VAL A 163 1.51 -1.81 -0.48
C VAL A 163 0.34 -1.40 0.40
N ASP A 164 -0.83 -1.26 -0.24
CA ASP A 164 -2.07 -0.84 0.39
C ASP A 164 -3.21 -1.57 -0.33
N ILE A 165 -3.55 -2.74 0.19
CA ILE A 165 -4.41 -3.74 -0.48
C ILE A 165 -5.48 -4.33 0.45
N ASP A 166 -5.92 -3.54 1.40
CA ASP A 166 -7.11 -3.74 2.23
C ASP A 166 -7.33 -5.19 2.74
N GLY A 167 -6.37 -5.70 3.52
CA GLY A 167 -6.49 -7.00 4.19
C GLY A 167 -5.77 -8.17 3.50
N SER A 168 -5.30 -8.00 2.27
CA SER A 168 -4.58 -9.05 1.50
C SER A 168 -3.05 -9.03 1.68
N GLU A 169 -2.55 -8.42 2.77
CA GLU A 169 -1.11 -8.24 2.99
C GLU A 169 -0.38 -9.58 3.16
N TYR A 170 -1.07 -10.59 3.68
CA TYR A 170 -0.47 -11.91 3.87
C TYR A 170 -0.24 -12.63 2.54
N GLU A 171 -1.22 -12.54 1.64
CA GLU A 171 -1.12 -13.05 0.27
C GLU A 171 -0.01 -12.33 -0.50
N PHE A 172 0.09 -11.01 -0.35
CA PHE A 172 1.21 -10.24 -0.89
C PHE A 172 2.56 -10.77 -0.40
N LEU A 173 2.73 -10.97 0.93
CA LEU A 173 3.99 -11.46 1.49
C LEU A 173 4.37 -12.85 0.97
N GLN A 174 3.39 -13.72 0.77
CA GLN A 174 3.61 -15.04 0.18
C GLN A 174 4.08 -14.94 -1.28
N GLY A 175 3.43 -14.05 -2.06
CA GLY A 175 3.77 -13.83 -3.48
C GLY A 175 5.03 -12.99 -3.72
N ALA A 176 5.55 -12.32 -2.68
CA ALA A 176 6.78 -11.54 -2.72
C ALA A 176 7.93 -12.20 -1.95
N LYS A 177 7.76 -13.45 -1.51
CA LYS A 177 8.68 -14.12 -0.57
C LYS A 177 10.11 -14.15 -1.10
N LYS A 178 10.34 -14.65 -2.32
CA LYS A 178 11.67 -14.71 -2.93
C LYS A 178 12.27 -13.33 -3.16
N THR A 179 11.44 -12.37 -3.57
CA THR A 179 11.82 -10.97 -3.78
C THR A 179 12.37 -10.35 -2.50
N ILE A 180 11.68 -10.55 -1.36
CA ILE A 180 12.06 -10.02 -0.05
C ILE A 180 13.27 -10.78 0.52
N GLU A 181 13.30 -12.11 0.43
CA GLU A 181 14.42 -12.95 0.91
C GLU A 181 15.73 -12.64 0.19
N ASN A 182 15.66 -12.25 -1.09
CA ASN A 182 16.85 -11.91 -1.89
C ASN A 182 17.17 -10.40 -1.88
N ASP A 183 16.64 -9.63 -0.93
CA ASP A 183 16.89 -8.18 -0.80
C ASP A 183 16.64 -7.38 -2.09
N LYS A 184 15.67 -7.80 -2.92
CA LYS A 184 15.33 -7.12 -4.17
C LYS A 184 14.43 -5.89 -3.98
N VAL A 185 14.13 -5.51 -2.75
CA VAL A 185 13.40 -4.27 -2.41
C VAL A 185 14.16 -3.54 -1.32
N LYS A 186 14.48 -2.25 -1.52
CA LYS A 186 15.17 -1.46 -0.50
C LYS A 186 14.23 -1.01 0.61
N ILE A 187 13.07 -0.48 0.25
CA ILE A 187 12.11 0.15 1.17
C ILE A 187 10.71 -0.39 0.87
N ILE A 188 10.00 -0.82 1.91
CA ILE A 188 8.61 -1.26 1.82
C ILE A 188 7.78 -0.41 2.76
N LEU A 189 6.80 0.33 2.22
CA LEU A 189 5.74 0.98 2.96
C LEU A 189 4.50 0.10 2.86
N LEU A 190 4.14 -0.53 3.97
CA LEU A 190 3.02 -1.48 4.05
C LEU A 190 1.95 -0.95 4.99
N GLU A 191 0.72 -0.80 4.50
CA GLU A 191 -0.45 -0.69 5.35
C GLU A 191 -0.83 -2.09 5.84
N ILE A 192 -0.95 -2.26 7.15
CA ILE A 192 -1.44 -3.50 7.77
C ILE A 192 -2.82 -3.21 8.32
N MET A 193 -3.84 -3.89 7.80
CA MET A 193 -5.22 -3.72 8.22
C MET A 193 -5.82 -5.04 8.73
N GLY A 194 -6.71 -4.96 9.70
CA GLY A 194 -7.41 -6.12 10.24
C GLY A 194 -8.46 -5.76 11.28
N ASN A 195 -9.26 -6.75 11.69
CA ASN A 195 -10.21 -6.60 12.80
C ASN A 195 -9.49 -6.34 14.11
N LYS A 196 -10.04 -5.47 14.98
CA LYS A 196 -9.46 -5.13 16.29
C LYS A 196 -9.05 -6.35 17.10
N ASN A 197 -9.86 -7.41 17.10
CA ASN A 197 -9.62 -8.61 17.90
C ASN A 197 -8.42 -9.45 17.41
N SER A 198 -8.13 -9.46 16.11
CA SER A 198 -7.06 -10.26 15.49
C SER A 198 -5.89 -9.42 14.96
N PHE A 199 -6.02 -8.10 15.04
CA PHE A 199 -5.06 -7.17 14.46
C PHE A 199 -3.65 -7.36 14.99
N TYR A 200 -3.49 -7.44 16.31
CA TYR A 200 -2.16 -7.52 16.93
C TYR A 200 -1.41 -8.79 16.56
N ASP A 201 -2.11 -9.91 16.41
CA ASP A 201 -1.49 -11.17 15.98
C ASP A 201 -1.06 -11.09 14.52
N LYS A 202 -1.91 -10.53 13.65
CA LYS A 202 -1.56 -10.26 12.25
C LYS A 202 -0.35 -9.33 12.16
N TYR A 203 -0.38 -8.22 12.89
CA TYR A 203 0.70 -7.24 12.95
C TYR A 203 2.02 -7.90 13.39
N LYS A 204 2.02 -8.64 14.52
CA LYS A 204 3.21 -9.35 15.02
C LYS A 204 3.75 -10.35 14.00
N LYS A 205 2.88 -11.14 13.35
CA LYS A 205 3.28 -12.10 12.31
C LYS A 205 3.98 -11.39 11.14
N ILE A 206 3.42 -10.28 10.66
CA ILE A 206 3.99 -9.49 9.55
C ILE A 206 5.33 -8.85 9.95
N VAL A 207 5.40 -8.21 11.11
CA VAL A 207 6.67 -7.61 11.59
C VAL A 207 7.74 -8.68 11.76
N ASN A 208 7.41 -9.84 12.31
CA ASN A 208 8.34 -10.96 12.46
C ASN A 208 8.77 -11.54 11.10
N PHE A 209 7.88 -11.58 10.12
CA PHE A 209 8.22 -11.98 8.75
C PHE A 209 9.34 -11.11 8.19
N PHE A 210 9.24 -9.79 8.31
CA PHE A 210 10.25 -8.85 7.84
C PHE A 210 11.53 -8.91 8.66
N LYS A 211 11.43 -9.01 10.00
CA LYS A 211 12.60 -9.12 10.88
C LYS A 211 13.45 -10.35 10.54
N LYS A 212 12.82 -11.52 10.34
CA LYS A 212 13.51 -12.77 9.94
C LYS A 212 14.20 -12.63 8.58
N ARG A 213 13.75 -11.71 7.71
CA ARG A 213 14.30 -11.44 6.38
C ARG A 213 15.22 -10.21 6.32
N LYS A 214 15.74 -9.82 7.49
CA LYS A 214 16.71 -8.72 7.62
C LYS A 214 16.18 -7.36 7.15
N TYR A 215 14.91 -7.08 7.43
CA TYR A 215 14.32 -5.74 7.32
C TYR A 215 14.10 -5.15 8.70
N THR A 216 14.39 -3.87 8.85
CA THR A 216 14.14 -3.10 10.07
C THR A 216 12.90 -2.22 9.89
N LEU A 217 11.97 -2.30 10.85
CA LEU A 217 10.85 -1.36 10.97
C LEU A 217 11.40 -0.04 11.50
N ILE A 218 11.42 1.01 10.67
CA ILE A 218 11.99 2.30 11.04
C ILE A 218 10.94 3.35 11.42
N LYS A 219 9.69 3.16 10.99
CA LYS A 219 8.58 4.06 11.30
C LYS A 219 7.26 3.32 11.22
N LYS A 220 6.39 3.59 12.17
CA LYS A 220 4.99 3.12 12.16
C LYS A 220 4.03 4.25 12.52
N LYS A 221 2.79 4.17 12.02
CA LYS A 221 1.74 5.12 12.34
C LYS A 221 0.37 4.47 12.30
N LYS A 222 -0.35 4.58 13.40
CA LYS A 222 -1.74 4.10 13.49
C LYS A 222 -2.67 5.06 12.75
N GLN A 223 -3.57 4.52 11.95
CA GLN A 223 -4.62 5.29 11.29
C GLN A 223 -5.86 5.37 12.18
N TRP A 224 -5.96 6.45 12.97
CA TRP A 224 -7.04 6.65 13.93
C TRP A 224 -8.43 6.73 13.29
N SER A 225 -8.52 7.33 12.10
CA SER A 225 -9.80 7.47 11.37
C SER A 225 -10.49 6.13 11.09
N VAL A 226 -9.70 5.09 10.77
CA VAL A 226 -10.23 3.74 10.54
C VAL A 226 -10.79 3.15 11.82
N SER A 227 -10.13 3.37 12.97
CA SER A 227 -10.49 2.75 14.25
C SER A 227 -11.66 3.43 14.96
N LEU A 228 -11.97 4.69 14.65
CA LEU A 228 -13.07 5.43 15.30
C LEU A 228 -14.44 5.00 14.79
N PHE A 229 -14.55 4.72 13.48
CA PHE A 229 -15.85 4.48 12.83
C PHE A 229 -16.05 3.03 12.39
N SER A 230 -15.10 2.14 12.68
CA SER A 230 -15.19 0.73 12.30
C SER A 230 -14.55 -0.19 13.34
N ASN A 231 -14.86 -1.49 13.26
CA ASN A 231 -14.18 -2.53 14.04
C ASN A 231 -12.82 -2.93 13.43
N LEU A 232 -12.20 -2.02 12.67
CA LEU A 232 -10.91 -2.23 12.03
C LEU A 232 -9.81 -1.42 12.73
N MET A 233 -8.60 -1.91 12.57
CA MET A 233 -7.35 -1.18 12.84
C MET A 233 -6.49 -1.19 11.60
N ALA A 234 -5.84 -0.06 11.34
CA ALA A 234 -4.85 0.05 10.29
C ALA A 234 -3.59 0.75 10.83
N VAL A 235 -2.43 0.25 10.41
CA VAL A 235 -1.12 0.81 10.76
C VAL A 235 -0.23 0.81 9.53
N ASP A 236 0.26 1.99 9.16
CA ASP A 236 1.31 2.14 8.18
C ASP A 236 2.66 1.78 8.78
N CYS A 237 3.43 0.95 8.11
CA CYS A 237 4.74 0.47 8.54
C CYS A 237 5.78 0.68 7.45
N LEU A 238 6.89 1.36 7.78
CA LEU A 238 8.01 1.57 6.88
C LEU A 238 9.16 0.62 7.24
N PHE A 239 9.38 -0.36 6.41
CA PHE A 239 10.46 -1.33 6.53
C PHE A 239 11.59 -0.98 5.56
N VAL A 240 12.83 -1.12 6.01
CA VAL A 240 14.03 -0.91 5.18
C VAL A 240 14.95 -2.12 5.29
N SER A 241 15.45 -2.59 4.14
CA SER A 241 16.44 -3.68 4.08
C SER A 241 17.69 -3.32 4.87
N ASN A 242 18.17 -4.22 5.73
CA ASN A 242 19.38 -4.03 6.52
C ASN A 242 20.62 -3.91 5.63
N LYS A 243 20.64 -4.59 4.49
CA LYS A 243 21.69 -4.46 3.49
C LYS A 243 21.79 -3.02 2.99
N TYR A 244 20.63 -2.40 2.68
CA TYR A 244 20.58 -1.03 2.23
C TYR A 244 20.94 -0.04 3.34
N LEU A 245 20.44 -0.25 4.56
CA LEU A 245 20.81 0.57 5.72
C LEU A 245 22.32 0.58 5.98
N LYS A 246 23.01 -0.55 5.81
CA LYS A 246 24.45 -0.65 5.97
C LYS A 246 25.24 0.03 4.84
N SER A 247 24.73 -0.02 3.60
CA SER A 247 25.39 0.57 2.43
C SER A 247 25.33 2.11 2.41
N GLN A 248 24.32 2.68 3.03
CA GLN A 248 24.24 4.12 3.26
C GLN A 248 24.93 4.38 4.61
N SER A 249 25.94 5.24 4.64
CA SER A 249 26.55 5.66 5.91
C SER A 249 25.54 6.45 6.75
N PHE A 250 24.56 5.72 7.29
CA PHE A 250 23.48 6.23 8.15
C PHE A 250 23.97 6.63 9.55
N ARG A 251 25.30 6.82 9.74
CA ARG A 251 25.89 7.20 11.01
C ARG A 251 25.33 8.52 11.59
N ASN A 252 24.58 9.31 10.83
CA ASN A 252 24.07 10.62 11.26
C ASN A 252 22.54 10.74 11.31
N LEU A 253 21.77 9.67 11.18
CA LEU A 253 20.36 9.71 11.50
C LEU A 253 20.19 9.18 12.92
N HIS A 254 20.02 10.08 13.88
CA HIS A 254 19.56 9.73 15.23
C HIS A 254 18.25 8.95 15.07
N TYR A 255 18.36 7.63 15.16
CA TYR A 255 17.25 6.74 15.36
C TYR A 255 16.71 7.01 16.76
N ASN A 256 15.68 7.82 16.88
CA ASN A 256 14.80 7.64 18.02
C ASN A 256 14.23 6.23 17.88
N ARG A 257 14.85 5.30 18.59
CA ARG A 257 14.30 3.96 18.81
C ARG A 257 12.87 4.19 19.26
N VAL A 258 11.93 3.73 18.48
CA VAL A 258 10.53 3.63 18.89
C VAL A 258 10.51 2.56 19.98
N ASN A 259 10.80 2.99 21.21
CA ASN A 259 10.59 2.18 22.40
C ASN A 259 9.09 2.05 22.60
N SER A 260 8.71 0.79 22.81
CA SER A 260 7.43 0.22 23.25
C SER A 260 6.23 0.49 22.40
#